data_eb1cacfce228a7a5a4ea4f10913be288
#
_entry.id   eb1cacfce228a7a5a4ea4f10913be288
#
_cell.length_a   1.000
_cell.length_b   1.000
_cell.length_c   1.000
_cell.angle_alpha   90.00
_cell.angle_beta   90.00
_cell.angle_gamma   90.00
#
_symmetry.space_group_name_H-M   'P 1'
#
loop_
_entity.id
_entity.type
_entity.pdbx_description
1 polymer ?
#
loop_
_entity_poly.entity_id
_entity_poly.type
_entity_poly.pdbx_seq_one_letter_code
_entity_poly.pdbx_strand_id
1 'polypeptide(L)' 'MNTGLTELVLILDRSGSMGGLESDTIGGFNGMIERQKSEGKQVNVTTVLFDDQVEIIHDRFPIEIIEPFLFRQL' A
#
# COMPACT_ATOMS: atom_id res chain seq x y z
N MET A 1 -20.58 10.84 -11.85
CA MET A 1 -19.90 10.38 -10.66
C MET A 1 -19.70 8.88 -10.69
N ASN A 2 -18.54 8.46 -10.29
CA ASN A 2 -18.14 7.09 -10.42
C ASN A 2 -18.46 6.34 -9.13
N THR A 3 -19.65 5.83 -9.03
CA THR A 3 -20.07 5.14 -7.82
C THR A 3 -19.45 3.75 -7.82
N GLY A 4 -18.91 3.34 -6.70
CA GLY A 4 -18.35 2.02 -6.55
C GLY A 4 -16.87 1.91 -6.83
N LEU A 5 -16.23 2.97 -7.33
CA LEU A 5 -14.79 2.97 -7.54
C LEU A 5 -14.13 3.88 -6.51
N THR A 6 -13.15 3.34 -5.81
CA THR A 6 -12.36 4.08 -4.83
C THR A 6 -10.92 4.13 -5.30
N GLU A 7 -10.31 5.31 -5.19
CA GLU A 7 -8.88 5.47 -5.43
C GLU A 7 -8.20 5.61 -4.08
N LEU A 8 -7.38 4.64 -3.74
CA LEU A 8 -6.68 4.61 -2.46
C LEU A 8 -5.21 4.90 -2.70
N VAL A 9 -4.69 5.96 -2.10
CA VAL A 9 -3.30 6.34 -2.22
C VAL A 9 -2.63 6.18 -0.87
N LEU A 10 -1.58 5.38 -0.84
CA LEU A 10 -0.84 5.11 0.38
C LEU A 10 0.59 5.61 0.19
N ILE A 11 1.04 6.48 1.10
CA ILE A 11 2.38 7.03 1.06
C ILE A 11 3.10 6.51 2.30
N LEU A 12 4.14 5.72 2.07
CA LEU A 12 4.86 5.03 3.14
C LEU A 12 6.24 5.65 3.29
N ASP A 13 6.51 6.12 4.49
CA ASP A 13 7.78 6.76 4.81
C ASP A 13 8.77 5.69 5.23
N ARG A 14 9.86 5.57 4.46
CA ARG A 14 10.93 4.62 4.73
C ARG A 14 12.15 5.31 5.33
N SER A 15 12.11 6.61 5.50
CA SER A 15 13.25 7.34 6.03
C SER A 15 13.48 6.93 7.48
N GLY A 16 14.74 6.78 7.85
CA GLY A 16 15.09 6.36 9.19
C GLY A 16 15.02 4.87 9.44
N SER A 17 14.52 4.10 8.47
CA SER A 17 14.55 2.65 8.57
C SER A 17 15.89 2.10 8.16
N MET A 18 16.28 0.99 8.77
CA MET A 18 17.54 0.33 8.46
C MET A 18 17.25 -0.84 7.52
N GLY A 19 17.16 -0.55 6.24
CA GLY A 19 17.02 -1.59 5.24
C GLY A 19 15.61 -1.93 4.86
N GLY A 20 14.64 -1.11 5.18
CA GLY A 20 13.28 -1.35 4.74
C GLY A 20 12.26 -0.64 5.60
N LEU A 21 11.01 -1.00 5.41
CA LEU A 21 9.93 -0.44 6.20
C LEU A 21 9.89 -1.07 7.58
N GLU A 22 9.49 -0.30 8.57
CA GLU A 22 9.30 -0.82 9.90
C GLU A 22 8.11 -1.75 9.95
N SER A 23 8.12 -2.65 10.94
CA SER A 23 7.07 -3.66 11.04
C SER A 23 5.70 -3.04 11.25
N ASP A 24 5.62 -1.93 11.99
CA ASP A 24 4.33 -1.27 12.19
C ASP A 24 3.76 -0.72 10.88
N THR A 25 4.64 -0.17 10.03
CA THR A 25 4.22 0.33 8.73
C THR A 25 3.72 -0.80 7.84
N ILE A 26 4.44 -1.91 7.83
CA ILE A 26 4.05 -3.08 7.04
C ILE A 26 2.72 -3.63 7.54
N GLY A 27 2.58 -3.76 8.85
CA GLY A 27 1.33 -4.25 9.42
C GLY A 27 0.16 -3.34 9.13
N GLY A 28 0.38 -2.02 9.21
CA GLY A 28 -0.66 -1.07 8.91
C GLY A 28 -1.10 -1.13 7.45
N PHE A 29 -0.12 -1.23 6.53
CA PHE A 29 -0.43 -1.36 5.12
C PHE A 29 -1.23 -2.64 4.86
N ASN A 30 -0.73 -3.76 5.37
CA ASN A 30 -1.37 -5.04 5.12
C ASN A 30 -2.78 -5.07 5.71
N GLY A 31 -2.96 -4.50 6.90
CA GLY A 31 -4.28 -4.45 7.52
C GLY A 31 -5.25 -3.59 6.73
N MET A 32 -4.79 -2.46 6.21
CA MET A 32 -5.63 -1.59 5.40
C MET A 32 -6.07 -2.32 4.13
N ILE A 33 -5.15 -3.00 3.46
CA ILE A 33 -5.47 -3.73 2.23
C ILE A 33 -6.49 -4.83 2.52
N GLU A 34 -6.29 -5.58 3.59
CA GLU A 34 -7.22 -6.63 3.97
C GLU A 34 -8.61 -6.08 4.24
N ARG A 35 -8.68 -4.97 4.97
CA ARG A 35 -9.96 -4.37 5.28
C ARG A 35 -10.69 -3.92 4.03
N GLN A 36 -9.97 -3.27 3.12
CA GLN A 36 -10.59 -2.79 1.89
C GLN A 36 -11.05 -3.95 1.02
N LYS A 37 -10.26 -5.04 0.96
CA LYS A 37 -10.68 -6.20 0.21
C LYS A 37 -11.98 -6.79 0.76
N SER A 38 -12.10 -6.82 2.07
CA SER A 38 -13.26 -7.44 2.70
C SER A 38 -14.55 -6.66 2.48
N GLU A 39 -14.44 -5.39 2.10
CA GLU A 39 -15.63 -4.57 1.85
C GLU A 39 -16.25 -4.85 0.50
N GLY A 40 -15.56 -5.56 -0.38
CA GLY A 40 -16.12 -5.96 -1.66
C GLY A 40 -16.29 -4.83 -2.66
N LYS A 41 -15.70 -3.67 -2.40
CA LYS A 41 -15.78 -2.53 -3.31
C LYS A 41 -14.66 -2.59 -4.34
N GLN A 42 -14.88 -1.88 -5.43
CA GLN A 42 -13.84 -1.75 -6.45
C GLN A 42 -12.87 -0.67 -6.02
N VAL A 43 -11.61 -1.03 -5.80
CA VAL A 43 -10.59 -0.13 -5.28
C VAL A 43 -9.34 -0.24 -6.14
N ASN A 44 -8.82 0.88 -6.59
CA ASN A 44 -7.50 0.96 -7.21
C ASN A 44 -6.52 1.51 -6.18
N VAL A 45 -5.34 0.91 -6.11
CA VAL A 45 -4.35 1.23 -5.08
C VAL A 45 -3.11 1.81 -5.72
N THR A 46 -2.67 2.94 -5.21
CA THR A 46 -1.39 3.54 -5.55
C THR A 46 -0.55 3.56 -4.28
N THR A 47 0.61 2.94 -4.31
CA THR A 47 1.50 2.86 -3.17
C THR A 47 2.83 3.52 -3.50
N VAL A 48 3.23 4.48 -2.69
CA VAL A 48 4.46 5.23 -2.89
C VAL A 48 5.32 5.08 -1.66
N LEU A 49 6.56 4.67 -1.87
CA LEU A 49 7.58 4.68 -0.82
C LEU A 49 8.44 5.91 -0.97
N PHE A 50 8.79 6.54 0.13
CA PHE A 50 9.74 7.63 0.02
C PHE A 50 10.72 7.61 1.19
N ASP A 51 11.93 8.00 0.87
CA ASP A 51 12.97 8.33 1.84
C ASP A 51 13.70 9.54 1.24
N ASP A 52 14.94 9.42 0.83
CA ASP A 52 15.59 10.46 0.05
C ASP A 52 15.21 10.38 -1.44
N GLN A 53 14.44 9.36 -1.81
CA GLN A 53 13.94 9.19 -3.17
C GLN A 53 12.50 8.74 -3.09
N VAL A 54 11.78 8.87 -4.21
CA VAL A 54 10.39 8.44 -4.33
C VAL A 54 10.34 7.22 -5.23
N GLU A 55 9.66 6.18 -4.75
CA GLU A 55 9.51 4.95 -5.52
C GLU A 55 8.05 4.54 -5.54
N ILE A 56 7.49 4.33 -6.73
CA ILE A 56 6.11 3.91 -6.88
C ILE A 56 6.08 2.40 -6.93
N ILE A 57 5.47 1.78 -5.94
CA ILE A 57 5.38 0.33 -5.84
C ILE A 57 4.15 -0.17 -6.59
N HIS A 58 3.02 0.48 -6.38
CA HIS A 58 1.79 0.16 -7.08
C HIS A 58 1.26 1.44 -7.70
N ASP A 59 0.80 1.35 -8.95
CA ASP A 59 0.28 2.51 -9.67
C ASP A 59 -1.12 2.15 -10.14
N ARG A 60 -2.12 2.45 -9.31
CA ARG A 60 -3.53 2.22 -9.58
C ARG A 60 -3.81 0.74 -9.88
N PHE A 61 -3.21 -0.13 -9.10
CA PHE A 61 -3.45 -1.57 -9.22
C PHE A 61 -4.80 -1.92 -8.62
N PRO A 62 -5.57 -2.79 -9.25
CA PRO A 62 -6.79 -3.31 -8.59
C PRO A 62 -6.40 -3.97 -7.28
N ILE A 63 -7.18 -3.70 -6.23
CA ILE A 63 -6.80 -4.17 -4.92
C ILE A 63 -6.74 -5.70 -4.84
N GLU A 64 -7.47 -6.38 -5.72
CA GLU A 64 -7.53 -7.83 -5.72
C GLU A 64 -6.16 -8.46 -5.99
N ILE A 65 -5.28 -7.76 -6.70
CA ILE A 65 -3.97 -8.31 -7.02
C ILE A 65 -2.88 -7.81 -6.10
N ILE A 66 -3.21 -6.99 -5.12
CA ILE A 66 -2.22 -6.49 -4.15
C ILE A 66 -1.95 -7.60 -3.15
N GLU A 67 -0.67 -7.92 -2.96
CA GLU A 67 -0.24 -8.92 -1.99
C GLU A 67 0.34 -8.26 -0.77
N PRO A 68 0.27 -8.90 0.39
CA PRO A 68 0.85 -8.32 1.60
C PRO A 68 2.35 -8.17 1.48
N PHE A 69 2.89 -7.10 2.08
CA PHE A 69 4.33 -6.96 2.20
C PHE A 69 4.86 -7.95 3.22
N LEU A 70 6.05 -8.48 2.94
CA LEU A 70 6.80 -9.29 3.89
C LEU A 70 7.98 -8.46 4.38
N PHE A 71 8.39 -8.73 5.61
CA PHE A 71 9.46 -7.93 6.22
C PHE A 71 10.71 -7.91 5.37
N ARG A 72 11.02 -8.98 4.69
CA ARG A 72 12.28 -9.11 3.97
C ARG A 72 12.22 -8.66 2.54
N GLN A 73 11.08 -8.21 2.07
CA GLN A 73 10.93 -7.79 0.67
C GLN A 73 11.32 -6.34 0.46
N LEU A 74 11.49 -5.62 1.52
CA LEU A 74 11.81 -4.21 1.47
C LEU A 74 13.14 -3.95 2.14
#